data_6c067f5d3fb6e12a81aa36f082bb8c83
#
_entry.id   6c067f5d3fb6e12a81aa36f082bb8c83
#
_cell.length_a   1.000
_cell.length_b   1.000
_cell.length_c   1.000
_cell.angle_alpha   90.00
_cell.angle_beta   90.00
_cell.angle_gamma   90.00
#
_symmetry.space_group_name_H-M   'P 1'
#
loop_
_entity.id
_entity.type
_entity.pdbx_description
1 polymer ?
#
loop_
_entity_poly.entity_id
_entity_poly.type
_entity_poly.pdbx_seq_one_letter_code
_entity_poly.pdbx_strand_id
1 'polypeptide(L)'
;YAVDTRAPTLSEVTVVTTPTSDNTPNYTFSTNESGTITYAGDCSSSTSSASPTNNTITFNALNDGTTYSNCTITVTDASGNASDALEVTSFTVAIPPVLAEVTAVPTPSTNTAPNYTFSSTEAGTISYGGACGSSSSSSAISGDNTVILTQPDNSTFSDGTYDNCTIRVTDNNNNTSDNLSVSSFTIGATKPALAQVTAVPTPDNDTTPEYKFFSTLAGTINYSGDCSSSDTSADADNNTITFNALSEGLHSNCKISVTSSSSNLTSDNL
;
A
#
# COMPACT_ATOMS: atom_id res chain seq x y z
N TYR A 1 -26.15 -7.59 65.84
CA TYR A 1 -25.21 -8.14 64.87
C TYR A 1 -26.03 -8.64 63.69
N ALA A 2 -25.90 -8.02 62.51
CA ALA A 2 -26.52 -8.54 61.27
C ALA A 2 -25.49 -9.40 60.57
N VAL A 3 -25.82 -10.64 60.27
CA VAL A 3 -25.00 -11.52 59.45
C VAL A 3 -25.58 -11.47 58.04
N ASP A 4 -24.77 -11.08 57.07
CA ASP A 4 -25.14 -11.18 55.66
C ASP A 4 -24.79 -12.56 55.14
N THR A 5 -25.77 -13.25 54.58
CA THR A 5 -25.63 -14.61 54.01
C THR A 5 -26.09 -14.68 52.56
N ARG A 6 -26.37 -13.50 51.96
CA ARG A 6 -26.82 -13.42 50.56
C ARG A 6 -25.62 -13.26 49.63
N ALA A 7 -25.56 -14.11 48.64
CA ALA A 7 -24.57 -13.98 47.61
C ALA A 7 -25.03 -12.95 46.52
N PRO A 8 -24.10 -12.20 45.88
CA PRO A 8 -24.43 -11.38 44.74
C PRO A 8 -25.08 -12.20 43.61
N THR A 9 -25.98 -11.56 42.88
CA THR A 9 -26.58 -12.13 41.66
C THR A 9 -26.06 -11.38 40.45
N LEU A 10 -25.61 -12.13 39.43
CA LEU A 10 -25.01 -11.57 38.23
C LEU A 10 -25.90 -11.81 37.01
N SER A 11 -25.86 -10.88 36.05
CA SER A 11 -26.50 -11.04 34.74
C SER A 11 -25.64 -10.38 33.68
N GLU A 12 -25.54 -11.02 32.52
CA GLU A 12 -24.90 -10.43 31.33
C GLU A 12 -25.75 -9.26 30.80
N VAL A 13 -25.11 -8.16 30.43
CA VAL A 13 -25.77 -6.93 29.92
C VAL A 13 -25.34 -6.64 28.50
N THR A 14 -24.03 -6.64 28.22
CA THR A 14 -23.53 -6.43 26.88
C THR A 14 -22.47 -7.48 26.57
N VAL A 15 -22.74 -8.29 25.55
CA VAL A 15 -21.85 -9.34 25.07
C VAL A 15 -20.70 -8.74 24.25
N VAL A 16 -19.59 -9.48 24.18
CA VAL A 16 -18.54 -9.16 23.16
C VAL A 16 -19.09 -9.49 21.79
N THR A 17 -18.93 -8.56 20.85
CA THR A 17 -19.27 -8.81 19.44
C THR A 17 -18.45 -9.97 18.89
N THR A 18 -19.07 -10.88 18.13
CA THR A 18 -18.37 -12.02 17.55
C THR A 18 -18.62 -12.15 16.04
N PRO A 19 -17.58 -12.28 15.20
CA PRO A 19 -16.18 -12.09 15.55
C PRO A 19 -15.84 -10.63 15.92
N THR A 20 -14.80 -10.43 16.74
CA THR A 20 -14.26 -9.11 17.07
C THR A 20 -12.82 -8.96 16.57
N SER A 21 -12.49 -7.79 16.03
CA SER A 21 -11.11 -7.42 15.69
C SER A 21 -10.36 -6.75 16.86
N ASP A 22 -11.03 -6.56 17.99
CA ASP A 22 -10.44 -6.03 19.22
C ASP A 22 -9.94 -7.18 20.09
N ASN A 23 -8.65 -7.21 20.39
CA ASN A 23 -8.06 -8.23 21.27
C ASN A 23 -8.17 -7.87 22.77
N THR A 24 -8.73 -6.72 23.10
CA THR A 24 -9.01 -6.27 24.47
C THR A 24 -10.47 -5.83 24.61
N PRO A 25 -11.45 -6.66 24.22
CA PRO A 25 -12.83 -6.23 24.12
C PRO A 25 -13.45 -5.90 25.47
N ASN A 26 -14.39 -4.97 25.43
CA ASN A 26 -15.20 -4.66 26.60
C ASN A 26 -16.36 -5.66 26.76
N TYR A 27 -16.65 -5.99 28.02
CA TYR A 27 -17.79 -6.81 28.41
C TYR A 27 -18.53 -6.14 29.56
N THR A 28 -19.86 -6.17 29.56
CA THR A 28 -20.65 -5.55 30.61
C THR A 28 -21.58 -6.58 31.27
N PHE A 29 -21.52 -6.65 32.57
CA PHE A 29 -22.44 -7.42 33.41
C PHE A 29 -23.05 -6.55 34.52
N SER A 30 -24.17 -6.93 35.07
CA SER A 30 -24.77 -6.29 36.23
C SER A 30 -24.62 -7.18 37.49
N THR A 31 -24.55 -6.52 38.64
CA THR A 31 -24.63 -7.16 39.94
C THR A 31 -25.55 -6.36 40.87
N ASN A 32 -26.21 -7.00 41.80
CA ASN A 32 -27.04 -6.35 42.80
C ASN A 32 -26.26 -5.86 44.04
N GLU A 33 -24.99 -6.31 44.19
CA GLU A 33 -24.15 -6.01 45.35
C GLU A 33 -22.73 -5.64 44.91
N SER A 34 -22.03 -4.86 45.75
CA SER A 34 -20.60 -4.58 45.58
C SER A 34 -19.76 -5.79 45.96
N GLY A 35 -18.64 -6.01 45.32
CA GLY A 35 -17.73 -7.08 45.69
C GLY A 35 -16.44 -7.12 44.88
N THR A 36 -15.66 -8.16 45.16
CA THR A 36 -14.41 -8.45 44.42
C THR A 36 -14.73 -9.37 43.25
N ILE A 37 -14.27 -8.97 42.04
CA ILE A 37 -14.44 -9.76 40.84
C ILE A 37 -13.31 -10.80 40.75
N THR A 38 -13.69 -12.04 40.41
CA THR A 38 -12.75 -13.13 40.09
C THR A 38 -13.07 -13.65 38.69
N TYR A 39 -12.04 -13.94 37.91
CA TYR A 39 -12.15 -14.47 36.57
C TYR A 39 -11.65 -15.89 36.49
N ALA A 40 -12.28 -16.73 35.66
CA ALA A 40 -11.82 -18.08 35.40
C ALA A 40 -12.01 -18.44 33.92
N GLY A 41 -11.39 -19.55 33.50
CA GLY A 41 -11.26 -19.93 32.10
C GLY A 41 -10.11 -19.17 31.44
N ASP A 42 -10.23 -18.92 30.14
CA ASP A 42 -9.15 -18.32 29.31
C ASP A 42 -9.22 -16.78 29.26
N CYS A 43 -10.15 -16.17 30.02
CA CYS A 43 -10.31 -14.73 30.10
C CYS A 43 -9.86 -14.15 31.44
N SER A 44 -9.31 -12.96 31.44
CA SER A 44 -8.97 -12.20 32.63
C SER A 44 -9.11 -10.70 32.39
N SER A 45 -9.17 -9.94 33.49
CA SER A 45 -9.17 -8.47 33.43
C SER A 45 -8.42 -7.91 34.64
N SER A 46 -7.88 -6.72 34.52
CA SER A 46 -7.30 -5.98 35.64
C SER A 46 -8.34 -5.34 36.55
N THR A 47 -9.62 -5.26 36.13
CA THR A 47 -10.72 -4.77 36.95
C THR A 47 -11.08 -5.80 38.02
N SER A 48 -10.91 -5.46 39.27
CA SER A 48 -11.09 -6.40 40.43
C SER A 48 -12.25 -6.05 41.34
N SER A 49 -13.00 -4.99 41.08
CA SER A 49 -14.13 -4.55 41.95
C SER A 49 -15.39 -4.30 41.14
N ALA A 50 -16.51 -4.73 41.68
CA ALA A 50 -17.85 -4.50 41.15
C ALA A 50 -18.64 -3.56 42.05
N SER A 51 -19.54 -2.76 41.48
CA SER A 51 -20.53 -1.91 42.15
C SER A 51 -21.93 -2.42 41.85
N PRO A 52 -22.93 -2.17 42.75
CA PRO A 52 -24.31 -2.51 42.46
C PRO A 52 -24.77 -1.73 41.26
N THR A 53 -25.00 -2.32 40.14
CA THR A 53 -25.46 -1.87 38.82
C THR A 53 -24.66 -2.54 37.71
N ASN A 54 -24.56 -1.87 36.54
CA ASN A 54 -23.76 -2.34 35.44
C ASN A 54 -22.26 -2.06 35.64
N ASN A 55 -21.46 -3.05 35.39
CA ASN A 55 -20.00 -3.02 35.47
C ASN A 55 -19.43 -3.37 34.09
N THR A 56 -18.69 -2.43 33.50
CA THR A 56 -17.95 -2.70 32.25
C THR A 56 -16.52 -3.02 32.61
N ILE A 57 -16.05 -4.16 32.12
CA ILE A 57 -14.67 -4.61 32.25
C ILE A 57 -14.06 -4.64 30.85
N THR A 58 -12.73 -4.49 30.76
CA THR A 58 -11.95 -4.71 29.55
C THR A 58 -11.13 -5.96 29.75
N PHE A 59 -11.27 -6.96 28.89
CA PHE A 59 -10.42 -8.15 28.96
C PHE A 59 -8.95 -7.81 28.69
N ASN A 60 -8.05 -8.54 29.36
CA ASN A 60 -6.62 -8.49 29.00
C ASN A 60 -6.45 -9.04 27.59
N ALA A 61 -5.29 -8.73 26.96
CA ALA A 61 -5.02 -9.10 25.57
C ALA A 61 -5.28 -10.59 25.31
N LEU A 62 -6.14 -10.83 24.34
CA LEU A 62 -6.59 -12.15 23.87
C LEU A 62 -5.90 -12.51 22.57
N ASN A 63 -5.78 -13.80 22.28
CA ASN A 63 -5.09 -14.30 21.08
C ASN A 63 -6.02 -14.25 19.86
N ASP A 64 -5.46 -13.82 18.73
CA ASP A 64 -6.13 -13.89 17.44
C ASP A 64 -6.45 -15.33 17.02
N GLY A 65 -7.50 -15.53 16.22
CA GLY A 65 -7.98 -16.81 15.74
C GLY A 65 -8.58 -17.71 16.82
N THR A 66 -8.76 -17.21 18.05
CA THR A 66 -9.21 -18.03 19.21
C THR A 66 -10.68 -17.75 19.53
N THR A 67 -11.43 -18.83 19.76
CA THR A 67 -12.78 -18.76 20.29
C THR A 67 -12.74 -18.98 21.81
N TYR A 68 -13.22 -18.00 22.56
CA TYR A 68 -13.33 -18.00 24.02
C TYR A 68 -14.72 -18.45 24.41
N SER A 69 -14.86 -19.67 24.96
CA SER A 69 -16.15 -20.29 25.32
C SER A 69 -16.23 -20.78 26.76
N ASN A 70 -15.17 -20.56 27.53
CA ASN A 70 -15.07 -21.05 28.93
C ASN A 70 -14.87 -19.92 29.95
N CYS A 71 -15.01 -18.66 29.52
CA CYS A 71 -14.81 -17.49 30.37
C CYS A 71 -15.94 -17.37 31.40
N THR A 72 -15.59 -17.21 32.66
CA THR A 72 -16.57 -16.99 33.73
C THR A 72 -16.17 -15.86 34.66
N ILE A 73 -17.16 -15.22 35.27
CA ILE A 73 -17.03 -14.15 36.27
C ILE A 73 -17.77 -14.53 37.53
N THR A 74 -17.13 -14.32 38.68
CA THR A 74 -17.73 -14.47 40.00
C THR A 74 -17.50 -13.18 40.78
N VAL A 75 -18.47 -12.73 41.57
CA VAL A 75 -18.35 -11.61 42.51
C VAL A 75 -18.52 -12.12 43.92
N THR A 76 -17.54 -11.78 44.77
CA THR A 76 -17.61 -12.09 46.22
C THR A 76 -17.83 -10.80 46.99
N ASP A 77 -18.89 -10.74 47.81
CA ASP A 77 -19.21 -9.55 48.62
C ASP A 77 -18.23 -9.34 49.79
N ALA A 78 -18.41 -8.28 50.56
CA ALA A 78 -17.58 -7.96 51.72
C ALA A 78 -17.77 -8.95 52.91
N SER A 79 -18.84 -9.73 52.89
CA SER A 79 -19.16 -10.75 53.90
C SER A 79 -18.57 -12.12 53.55
N GLY A 80 -18.00 -12.26 52.34
CA GLY A 80 -17.41 -13.52 51.85
C GLY A 80 -18.38 -14.42 51.11
N ASN A 81 -19.60 -13.96 50.79
CA ASN A 81 -20.54 -14.74 49.98
C ASN A 81 -20.20 -14.56 48.49
N ALA A 82 -19.94 -15.66 47.78
CA ALA A 82 -19.63 -15.66 46.35
C ALA A 82 -20.90 -15.95 45.55
N SER A 83 -21.06 -15.22 44.43
CA SER A 83 -22.11 -15.47 43.43
C SER A 83 -21.92 -16.83 42.75
N ASP A 84 -22.95 -17.31 42.09
CA ASP A 84 -22.79 -18.31 41.04
C ASP A 84 -21.90 -17.73 39.94
N ALA A 85 -21.20 -18.61 39.22
CA ALA A 85 -20.37 -18.19 38.06
C ALA A 85 -21.26 -17.71 36.91
N LEU A 86 -21.04 -16.48 36.46
CA LEU A 86 -21.67 -15.96 35.25
C LEU A 86 -20.82 -16.40 34.06
N GLU A 87 -21.40 -17.19 33.16
CA GLU A 87 -20.77 -17.53 31.88
C GLU A 87 -20.82 -16.34 30.96
N VAL A 88 -19.68 -16.00 30.38
CA VAL A 88 -19.57 -15.01 29.31
C VAL A 88 -19.99 -15.67 28.01
N THR A 89 -20.93 -15.05 27.28
CA THR A 89 -21.32 -15.55 25.94
C THR A 89 -20.10 -15.70 25.06
N SER A 90 -19.96 -16.88 24.44
CA SER A 90 -18.81 -17.25 23.59
C SER A 90 -18.58 -16.25 22.47
N PHE A 91 -17.33 -15.88 22.26
CA PHE A 91 -16.91 -14.96 21.19
C PHE A 91 -15.58 -15.41 20.56
N THR A 92 -15.32 -14.97 19.32
CA THR A 92 -14.09 -15.24 18.59
C THR A 92 -13.34 -13.93 18.33
N VAL A 93 -12.04 -13.93 18.65
CA VAL A 93 -11.14 -12.84 18.24
C VAL A 93 -10.63 -13.16 16.84
N ALA A 94 -10.77 -12.21 15.90
CA ALA A 94 -10.42 -12.36 14.49
C ALA A 94 -9.85 -11.02 14.00
N ILE A 95 -8.53 -10.89 14.03
CA ILE A 95 -7.81 -9.65 13.70
C ILE A 95 -7.28 -9.77 12.27
N PRO A 96 -7.80 -9.00 11.31
CA PRO A 96 -7.28 -9.04 9.94
C PRO A 96 -5.90 -8.38 9.83
N PRO A 97 -5.02 -8.85 8.91
CA PRO A 97 -3.79 -8.13 8.58
C PRO A 97 -4.07 -6.69 8.15
N VAL A 98 -3.20 -5.77 8.57
CA VAL A 98 -3.22 -4.37 8.11
C VAL A 98 -2.07 -4.18 7.12
N LEU A 99 -2.38 -3.61 5.95
CA LEU A 99 -1.44 -3.40 4.87
C LEU A 99 -1.15 -1.92 4.65
N ALA A 100 0.08 -1.59 4.26
CA ALA A 100 0.46 -0.25 3.83
C ALA A 100 1.45 -0.30 2.66
N GLU A 101 1.34 0.63 1.72
CA GLU A 101 2.34 0.80 0.66
C GLU A 101 3.66 1.31 1.27
N VAL A 102 4.79 0.68 0.90
CA VAL A 102 6.14 1.07 1.33
C VAL A 102 6.92 1.67 0.17
N THR A 103 6.91 1.01 -0.99
CA THR A 103 7.57 1.53 -2.19
C THR A 103 6.67 1.32 -3.39
N ALA A 104 6.19 2.44 -3.95
CA ALA A 104 5.37 2.45 -5.15
C ALA A 104 6.18 2.05 -6.39
N VAL A 105 5.49 1.62 -7.44
CA VAL A 105 6.09 1.41 -8.76
C VAL A 105 6.55 2.77 -9.31
N PRO A 106 7.82 2.91 -9.78
CA PRO A 106 8.27 4.12 -10.48
C PRO A 106 7.36 4.42 -11.69
N THR A 107 7.00 5.69 -11.88
CA THR A 107 6.10 6.08 -12.98
C THR A 107 6.60 7.35 -13.68
N PRO A 108 6.75 7.34 -15.03
CA PRO A 108 6.62 6.18 -15.93
C PRO A 108 7.76 5.17 -15.75
N SER A 109 7.51 3.90 -16.05
CA SER A 109 8.49 2.82 -16.00
C SER A 109 8.62 2.13 -17.34
N THR A 110 9.85 1.79 -17.73
CA THR A 110 10.12 0.89 -18.87
C THR A 110 10.15 -0.58 -18.46
N ASN A 111 10.15 -0.85 -17.13
CA ASN A 111 10.11 -2.21 -16.62
C ASN A 111 8.67 -2.73 -16.68
N THR A 112 8.43 -3.71 -17.53
CA THR A 112 7.12 -4.34 -17.74
C THR A 112 6.75 -5.37 -16.67
N ALA A 113 7.63 -5.64 -15.71
CA ALA A 113 7.39 -6.48 -14.52
C ALA A 113 8.01 -5.80 -13.29
N PRO A 114 7.46 -4.65 -12.85
CA PRO A 114 8.06 -3.81 -11.82
C PRO A 114 7.95 -4.43 -10.43
N ASN A 115 8.95 -4.12 -9.58
CA ASN A 115 8.87 -4.40 -8.16
C ASN A 115 7.91 -3.42 -7.47
N TYR A 116 7.17 -3.95 -6.51
CA TYR A 116 6.31 -3.21 -5.59
C TYR A 116 6.54 -3.70 -4.18
N THR A 117 6.61 -2.80 -3.19
CA THR A 117 6.83 -3.18 -1.79
C THR A 117 5.68 -2.65 -0.93
N PHE A 118 5.10 -3.54 -0.15
CA PHE A 118 4.09 -3.23 0.87
C PHE A 118 4.47 -3.88 2.21
N SER A 119 3.98 -3.33 3.31
CA SER A 119 4.08 -3.95 4.63
C SER A 119 2.78 -4.66 4.98
N SER A 120 2.90 -5.74 5.78
CA SER A 120 1.78 -6.43 6.40
C SER A 120 2.05 -6.59 7.89
N THR A 121 1.03 -6.43 8.74
CA THR A 121 1.18 -6.71 10.18
C THR A 121 1.35 -8.18 10.48
N GLU A 122 0.88 -9.05 9.59
CA GLU A 122 0.87 -10.50 9.77
C GLU A 122 1.30 -11.25 8.50
N ALA A 123 1.76 -12.48 8.70
CA ALA A 123 2.03 -13.40 7.60
C ALA A 123 0.73 -13.99 7.05
N GLY A 124 0.70 -14.32 5.75
CA GLY A 124 -0.48 -14.91 5.14
C GLY A 124 -0.35 -15.14 3.66
N THR A 125 -1.47 -15.43 3.01
CA THR A 125 -1.58 -15.63 1.55
C THR A 125 -1.93 -14.31 0.88
N ILE A 126 -1.14 -13.93 -0.14
CA ILE A 126 -1.39 -12.73 -0.94
C ILE A 126 -2.41 -13.05 -2.03
N SER A 127 -3.38 -12.17 -2.21
CA SER A 127 -4.27 -12.15 -3.38
C SER A 127 -4.21 -10.78 -4.07
N TYR A 128 -4.23 -10.81 -5.40
CA TYR A 128 -4.14 -9.63 -6.26
C TYR A 128 -5.48 -9.36 -6.92
N GLY A 129 -5.76 -8.08 -7.20
CA GLY A 129 -7.00 -7.68 -7.84
C GLY A 129 -6.82 -6.55 -8.84
N GLY A 130 -7.88 -6.28 -9.61
CA GLY A 130 -7.85 -5.31 -10.68
C GLY A 130 -6.99 -5.78 -11.86
N ALA A 131 -6.16 -4.89 -12.40
CA ALA A 131 -5.27 -5.18 -13.51
C ALA A 131 -3.94 -5.84 -13.08
N CYS A 132 -3.76 -6.15 -11.79
CA CYS A 132 -2.52 -6.70 -11.26
C CYS A 132 -2.63 -8.16 -10.83
N GLY A 133 -1.54 -8.89 -11.02
CA GLY A 133 -1.23 -10.21 -10.51
C GLY A 133 0.23 -10.28 -10.09
N SER A 134 0.71 -11.47 -9.75
CA SER A 134 2.14 -11.74 -9.56
C SER A 134 2.47 -13.17 -9.88
N SER A 135 3.54 -13.37 -10.62
CA SER A 135 4.07 -14.71 -10.94
C SER A 135 5.01 -15.26 -9.87
N SER A 136 5.43 -14.44 -8.89
CA SER A 136 6.56 -14.79 -8.00
C SER A 136 6.18 -14.92 -6.54
N SER A 137 5.05 -14.38 -6.09
CA SER A 137 4.75 -14.33 -4.66
C SER A 137 3.27 -14.52 -4.36
N SER A 138 2.97 -15.60 -3.64
CA SER A 138 1.63 -15.88 -3.10
C SER A 138 1.60 -15.82 -1.57
N SER A 139 2.73 -15.52 -0.89
CA SER A 139 2.80 -15.46 0.57
C SER A 139 3.45 -14.17 1.05
N ALA A 140 2.87 -13.58 2.10
CA ALA A 140 3.39 -12.46 2.83
C ALA A 140 4.02 -12.90 4.15
N ILE A 141 5.02 -12.16 4.60
CA ILE A 141 5.55 -12.20 5.97
C ILE A 141 5.06 -10.98 6.74
N SER A 142 5.12 -11.03 8.06
CA SER A 142 4.98 -9.81 8.89
C SER A 142 6.17 -8.89 8.62
N GLY A 143 5.91 -7.60 8.31
CA GLY A 143 6.89 -6.63 7.85
C GLY A 143 6.80 -6.37 6.35
N ASP A 144 7.91 -5.93 5.74
CA ASP A 144 7.98 -5.53 4.34
C ASP A 144 8.03 -6.74 3.40
N ASN A 145 7.21 -6.67 2.35
CA ASN A 145 7.06 -7.68 1.31
C ASN A 145 7.29 -7.03 -0.06
N THR A 146 8.29 -7.50 -0.81
CA THR A 146 8.52 -7.07 -2.19
C THR A 146 8.03 -8.12 -3.16
N VAL A 147 7.14 -7.71 -4.06
CA VAL A 147 6.55 -8.57 -5.09
C VAL A 147 6.86 -8.03 -6.49
N ILE A 148 6.93 -8.92 -7.47
CA ILE A 148 7.00 -8.54 -8.88
C ILE A 148 5.56 -8.50 -9.40
N LEU A 149 5.09 -7.33 -9.80
CA LEU A 149 3.75 -7.18 -10.38
C LEU A 149 3.74 -7.61 -11.84
N THR A 150 2.65 -8.26 -12.23
CA THR A 150 2.33 -8.72 -13.58
C THR A 150 0.86 -8.45 -13.87
N GLN A 151 0.40 -8.76 -15.08
CA GLN A 151 -1.04 -8.85 -15.34
C GLN A 151 -1.64 -10.09 -14.64
N PRO A 152 -2.97 -10.19 -14.50
CA PRO A 152 -3.64 -11.32 -13.82
C PRO A 152 -3.35 -12.70 -14.41
N ASP A 153 -2.99 -12.76 -15.69
CA ASP A 153 -2.61 -13.99 -16.41
C ASP A 153 -1.11 -14.34 -16.28
N ASN A 154 -0.39 -13.64 -15.41
CA ASN A 154 1.06 -13.68 -15.20
C ASN A 154 1.90 -13.17 -16.40
N SER A 155 1.30 -12.55 -17.40
CA SER A 155 2.04 -11.85 -18.45
C SER A 155 2.60 -10.53 -17.92
N THR A 156 3.64 -10.01 -18.58
CA THR A 156 4.18 -8.68 -18.28
C THR A 156 3.19 -7.60 -18.71
N PHE A 157 3.26 -6.43 -18.06
CA PHE A 157 2.41 -5.30 -18.44
C PHE A 157 2.70 -4.80 -19.86
N SER A 158 1.65 -4.47 -20.58
CA SER A 158 1.74 -3.69 -21.82
C SER A 158 1.87 -2.20 -21.51
N ASP A 159 2.23 -1.38 -22.52
CA ASP A 159 2.21 0.07 -22.36
C ASP A 159 0.81 0.55 -21.99
N GLY A 160 0.72 1.39 -20.97
CA GLY A 160 -0.56 1.90 -20.45
C GLY A 160 -0.47 2.33 -18.99
N THR A 161 -1.56 2.94 -18.50
CA THR A 161 -1.71 3.34 -17.10
C THR A 161 -2.54 2.32 -16.34
N TYR A 162 -2.07 1.94 -15.16
CA TYR A 162 -2.67 0.97 -14.25
C TYR A 162 -3.02 1.69 -12.95
N ASP A 163 -4.31 1.88 -12.69
CA ASP A 163 -4.85 2.69 -11.58
C ASP A 163 -5.81 1.92 -10.67
N ASN A 164 -6.05 0.64 -10.94
CA ASN A 164 -7.02 -0.19 -10.23
C ASN A 164 -6.41 -1.44 -9.57
N CYS A 165 -5.08 -1.52 -9.48
CA CYS A 165 -4.39 -2.63 -8.86
C CYS A 165 -4.63 -2.66 -7.35
N THR A 166 -4.93 -3.84 -6.79
CA THR A 166 -5.12 -4.03 -5.36
C THR A 166 -4.42 -5.27 -4.85
N ILE A 167 -4.05 -5.25 -3.56
CA ILE A 167 -3.47 -6.38 -2.84
C ILE A 167 -4.26 -6.61 -1.56
N ARG A 168 -4.46 -7.88 -1.20
CA ARG A 168 -4.99 -8.34 0.10
C ARG A 168 -4.11 -9.44 0.64
N VAL A 169 -4.10 -9.58 1.95
CA VAL A 169 -3.47 -10.70 2.66
C VAL A 169 -4.53 -11.40 3.51
N THR A 170 -4.59 -12.72 3.39
CA THR A 170 -5.40 -13.57 4.27
C THR A 170 -4.43 -14.33 5.18
N ASP A 171 -4.58 -14.15 6.50
CA ASP A 171 -3.73 -14.78 7.49
C ASP A 171 -4.00 -16.29 7.62
N ASN A 172 -3.29 -16.95 8.53
CA ASN A 172 -3.46 -18.38 8.79
C ASN A 172 -4.77 -18.73 9.55
N ASN A 173 -5.46 -17.72 10.09
CA ASN A 173 -6.74 -17.84 10.79
C ASN A 173 -7.93 -17.55 9.85
N ASN A 174 -7.68 -17.34 8.56
CA ASN A 174 -8.62 -16.93 7.52
C ASN A 174 -9.21 -15.51 7.68
N ASN A 175 -8.56 -14.63 8.44
CA ASN A 175 -8.92 -13.22 8.47
C ASN A 175 -8.28 -12.52 7.26
N THR A 176 -9.05 -11.78 6.51
CA THR A 176 -8.59 -11.11 5.29
C THR A 176 -8.53 -9.60 5.50
N SER A 177 -7.40 -8.99 5.12
CA SER A 177 -7.21 -7.54 5.17
C SER A 177 -8.21 -6.79 4.30
N ASP A 178 -8.35 -5.50 4.53
CA ASP A 178 -8.91 -4.59 3.52
C ASP A 178 -8.03 -4.57 2.26
N ASN A 179 -8.58 -4.05 1.15
CA ASN A 179 -7.82 -3.84 -0.07
C ASN A 179 -6.77 -2.74 0.14
N LEU A 180 -5.51 -3.06 -0.08
CA LEU A 180 -4.47 -2.07 -0.31
C LEU A 180 -4.49 -1.67 -1.79
N SER A 181 -4.81 -0.42 -2.08
CA SER A 181 -4.67 0.13 -3.43
C SER A 181 -3.19 0.38 -3.73
N VAL A 182 -2.70 -0.17 -4.84
CA VAL A 182 -1.38 0.16 -5.38
C VAL A 182 -1.46 1.54 -6.02
N SER A 183 -0.52 2.43 -5.70
CA SER A 183 -0.44 3.75 -6.35
C SER A 183 -0.41 3.61 -7.87
N SER A 184 -1.18 4.44 -8.57
CA SER A 184 -1.27 4.42 -10.03
C SER A 184 0.11 4.55 -10.68
N PHE A 185 0.40 3.73 -11.67
CA PHE A 185 1.66 3.76 -12.42
C PHE A 185 1.41 3.60 -13.92
N THR A 186 2.36 4.11 -14.70
CA THR A 186 2.34 4.01 -16.16
C THR A 186 3.51 3.15 -16.61
N ILE A 187 3.23 2.11 -17.39
CA ILE A 187 4.22 1.33 -18.13
C ILE A 187 4.28 1.89 -19.54
N GLY A 188 5.47 2.07 -20.03
CA GLY A 188 5.72 2.56 -21.38
C GLY A 188 6.87 3.54 -21.40
N ALA A 189 7.44 3.65 -22.56
CA ALA A 189 8.54 4.52 -22.82
C ALA A 189 8.02 5.93 -23.14
N THR A 190 8.57 6.95 -22.50
CA THR A 190 8.35 8.33 -22.90
C THR A 190 9.24 8.65 -24.10
N LYS A 191 8.67 9.29 -25.14
CA LYS A 191 9.49 9.87 -26.22
C LYS A 191 10.14 11.17 -25.73
N PRO A 192 11.34 11.54 -26.24
CA PRO A 192 11.93 12.83 -25.95
C PRO A 192 11.00 13.97 -26.36
N ALA A 193 10.92 15.02 -25.54
CA ALA A 193 10.35 16.29 -25.93
C ALA A 193 11.49 17.28 -26.21
N LEU A 194 11.43 17.97 -27.36
CA LEU A 194 12.43 18.92 -27.77
C LEU A 194 11.91 20.36 -27.69
N ALA A 195 12.78 21.29 -27.35
CA ALA A 195 12.49 22.72 -27.40
C ALA A 195 13.71 23.52 -27.97
N GLN A 196 13.46 24.50 -28.81
CA GLN A 196 14.52 25.40 -29.27
C GLN A 196 14.99 26.26 -28.09
N VAL A 197 16.32 26.36 -27.94
CA VAL A 197 16.97 27.23 -26.95
C VAL A 197 17.55 28.48 -27.64
N THR A 198 18.31 28.30 -28.71
CA THR A 198 18.85 29.40 -29.47
C THR A 198 18.73 29.10 -30.96
N ALA A 199 18.03 29.96 -31.68
CA ALA A 199 17.92 29.88 -33.13
C ALA A 199 19.23 30.29 -33.82
N VAL A 200 19.43 29.78 -35.04
CA VAL A 200 20.49 30.32 -35.95
C VAL A 200 20.11 31.75 -36.33
N PRO A 201 21.03 32.74 -36.21
CA PRO A 201 20.77 34.08 -36.65
C PRO A 201 20.35 34.14 -38.12
N THR A 202 19.47 35.07 -38.49
CA THR A 202 19.04 35.24 -39.90
C THR A 202 18.97 36.71 -40.24
N PRO A 203 19.73 37.18 -41.28
CA PRO A 203 20.73 36.45 -42.07
C PRO A 203 21.99 36.14 -41.27
N ASP A 204 22.69 35.05 -41.67
CA ASP A 204 23.98 34.66 -41.11
C ASP A 204 25.00 34.57 -42.26
N ASN A 205 26.28 34.87 -41.97
CA ASN A 205 27.40 34.68 -42.87
C ASN A 205 28.27 33.46 -42.49
N ASP A 206 27.92 32.76 -41.41
CA ASP A 206 28.54 31.50 -41.04
C ASP A 206 27.88 30.35 -41.80
N THR A 207 28.67 29.61 -42.56
CA THR A 207 28.17 28.43 -43.30
C THR A 207 28.04 27.18 -42.43
N THR A 208 28.56 27.21 -41.18
CA THR A 208 28.55 26.13 -40.23
C THR A 208 27.94 26.56 -38.87
N PRO A 209 26.71 27.13 -38.87
CA PRO A 209 26.20 27.80 -37.69
C PRO A 209 25.89 26.81 -36.55
N GLU A 210 26.02 27.31 -35.31
CA GLU A 210 25.58 26.59 -34.13
C GLU A 210 24.07 26.71 -33.93
N TYR A 211 23.46 25.62 -33.48
CA TYR A 211 22.06 25.56 -33.04
C TYR A 211 21.94 24.94 -31.66
N LYS A 212 21.13 25.54 -30.81
CA LYS A 212 20.93 25.05 -29.42
C LYS A 212 19.49 24.62 -29.19
N PHE A 213 19.34 23.41 -28.65
CA PHE A 213 18.05 22.86 -28.30
C PHE A 213 18.13 22.13 -26.95
N PHE A 214 16.99 22.00 -26.28
CA PHE A 214 16.81 21.20 -25.09
C PHE A 214 16.17 19.86 -25.47
N SER A 215 16.57 18.77 -24.78
CA SER A 215 15.94 17.47 -24.87
C SER A 215 15.62 16.95 -23.47
N THR A 216 14.43 16.37 -23.26
CA THR A 216 14.07 15.75 -21.97
C THR A 216 14.76 14.41 -21.73
N LEU A 217 15.26 13.74 -22.79
CA LEU A 217 15.94 12.43 -22.69
C LEU A 217 17.18 12.42 -23.56
N ALA A 218 18.21 11.69 -23.11
CA ALA A 218 19.40 11.42 -23.92
C ALA A 218 19.10 10.43 -25.06
N GLY A 219 19.81 10.59 -26.19
CA GLY A 219 19.60 9.73 -27.32
C GLY A 219 20.41 10.10 -28.56
N THR A 220 20.01 9.52 -29.69
CA THR A 220 20.63 9.79 -31.00
C THR A 220 19.89 10.92 -31.71
N ILE A 221 20.61 11.93 -32.17
CA ILE A 221 20.07 13.03 -32.98
C ILE A 221 19.92 12.56 -34.42
N ASN A 222 18.73 12.77 -35.00
CA ASN A 222 18.45 12.54 -36.40
C ASN A 222 18.17 13.88 -37.08
N TYR A 223 18.76 14.08 -38.26
CA TYR A 223 18.63 15.28 -39.08
C TYR A 223 17.79 14.99 -40.31
N SER A 224 17.02 15.97 -40.75
CA SER A 224 16.25 15.89 -41.97
C SER A 224 16.08 17.27 -42.63
N GLY A 225 15.74 17.29 -43.92
CA GLY A 225 15.73 18.48 -44.74
C GLY A 225 17.14 18.80 -45.24
N ASP A 226 17.47 20.08 -45.31
CA ASP A 226 18.75 20.56 -45.89
C ASP A 226 19.90 20.58 -44.86
N CYS A 227 19.60 20.24 -43.60
CA CYS A 227 20.57 20.29 -42.50
C CYS A 227 21.12 18.91 -42.16
N SER A 228 22.39 18.88 -41.82
CA SER A 228 23.07 17.72 -41.22
C SER A 228 24.16 18.19 -40.27
N SER A 229 24.61 17.29 -39.39
CA SER A 229 25.73 17.54 -38.49
C SER A 229 26.47 16.24 -38.22
N SER A 230 27.73 16.35 -37.81
CA SER A 230 28.49 15.24 -37.23
C SER A 230 28.14 14.95 -35.80
N ASP A 231 27.43 15.86 -35.10
CA ASP A 231 26.95 15.67 -33.73
C ASP A 231 25.74 14.74 -33.77
N THR A 232 25.90 13.53 -33.26
CA THR A 232 24.87 12.48 -33.35
C THR A 232 24.28 12.07 -31.98
N SER A 233 24.75 12.68 -30.88
CA SER A 233 24.26 12.37 -29.51
C SER A 233 23.69 13.60 -28.85
N ALA A 234 22.55 13.41 -28.15
CA ALA A 234 21.92 14.40 -27.28
C ALA A 234 21.97 13.94 -25.85
N ASP A 235 22.23 14.85 -24.93
CA ASP A 235 22.05 14.69 -23.50
C ASP A 235 20.61 15.06 -23.09
N ALA A 236 20.19 14.58 -21.92
CA ALA A 236 18.94 15.01 -21.31
C ALA A 236 19.12 16.38 -20.65
N ASP A 237 19.33 17.41 -21.44
CA ASP A 237 19.51 18.83 -21.06
C ASP A 237 19.66 19.67 -22.34
N ASN A 238 20.28 20.85 -22.20
CA ASN A 238 20.66 21.72 -23.33
C ASN A 238 21.78 21.09 -24.15
N ASN A 239 21.58 21.06 -25.47
CA ASN A 239 22.51 20.54 -26.45
C ASN A 239 22.91 21.66 -27.40
N THR A 240 24.17 21.65 -27.81
CA THR A 240 24.69 22.52 -28.89
C THR A 240 25.18 21.61 -29.99
N ILE A 241 24.73 21.86 -31.23
CA ILE A 241 25.17 21.18 -32.43
C ILE A 241 25.72 22.21 -33.39
N THR A 242 26.70 21.79 -34.22
CA THR A 242 27.24 22.60 -35.33
C THR A 242 26.78 21.96 -36.65
N PHE A 243 26.04 22.69 -37.45
CA PHE A 243 25.65 22.18 -38.78
C PHE A 243 26.84 22.00 -39.68
N ASN A 244 26.81 20.99 -40.54
CA ASN A 244 27.72 20.87 -41.65
C ASN A 244 27.53 22.05 -42.61
N ALA A 245 28.54 22.35 -43.41
CA ALA A 245 28.54 23.52 -44.31
C ALA A 245 27.26 23.59 -45.16
N LEU A 246 26.51 24.66 -44.99
CA LEU A 246 25.29 24.98 -45.73
C LEU A 246 25.63 25.78 -46.95
N SER A 247 24.86 25.59 -48.03
CA SER A 247 24.98 26.43 -49.25
C SER A 247 24.36 27.80 -49.02
N GLU A 248 24.70 28.78 -49.86
CA GLU A 248 24.01 30.07 -49.85
C GLU A 248 22.52 29.89 -50.19
N GLY A 249 21.63 30.48 -49.38
CA GLY A 249 20.19 30.42 -49.58
C GLY A 249 19.38 30.33 -48.28
N LEU A 250 18.07 30.19 -48.42
CA LEU A 250 17.15 30.00 -47.31
C LEU A 250 16.98 28.50 -46.99
N HIS A 251 17.30 28.10 -45.75
CA HIS A 251 17.14 26.76 -45.25
C HIS A 251 15.93 26.68 -44.27
N SER A 252 14.73 26.59 -44.85
CA SER A 252 13.47 26.61 -44.06
C SER A 252 12.90 25.22 -43.71
N ASN A 253 13.55 24.15 -44.17
CA ASN A 253 13.10 22.78 -44.01
C ASN A 253 13.97 21.93 -43.07
N CYS A 254 14.97 22.55 -42.41
CA CYS A 254 15.83 21.89 -41.43
C CYS A 254 15.02 21.40 -40.24
N LYS A 255 15.17 20.12 -39.89
CA LYS A 255 14.51 19.52 -38.76
C LYS A 255 15.45 18.59 -37.99
N ILE A 256 15.31 18.55 -36.72
CA ILE A 256 15.98 17.58 -35.83
C ILE A 256 14.94 16.77 -35.04
N SER A 257 15.27 15.52 -34.75
CA SER A 257 14.56 14.69 -33.78
C SER A 257 15.57 13.90 -32.98
N VAL A 258 15.18 13.46 -31.78
CA VAL A 258 16.01 12.63 -30.91
C VAL A 258 15.34 11.31 -30.71
N THR A 259 16.04 10.20 -30.97
CA THR A 259 15.63 8.85 -30.62
C THR A 259 16.26 8.49 -29.29
N SER A 260 15.45 8.32 -28.26
CA SER A 260 15.91 8.01 -26.90
C SER A 260 16.70 6.70 -26.85
N SER A 261 17.85 6.71 -26.17
CA SER A 261 18.65 5.52 -25.92
C SER A 261 18.01 4.55 -24.92
N SER A 262 17.09 5.02 -24.06
CA SER A 262 16.42 4.19 -23.06
C SER A 262 15.10 3.58 -23.57
N SER A 263 14.40 4.26 -24.49
CA SER A 263 13.06 3.88 -24.91
C SER A 263 12.93 3.50 -26.38
N ASN A 264 13.96 3.79 -27.21
CA ASN A 264 13.92 3.68 -28.68
C ASN A 264 12.77 4.49 -29.34
N LEU A 265 12.10 5.36 -28.60
CA LEU A 265 11.10 6.26 -29.18
C LEU A 265 11.74 7.53 -29.69
N THR A 266 11.22 8.03 -30.82
CA THR A 266 11.70 9.26 -31.46
C THR A 266 10.77 10.42 -31.12
N SER A 267 11.34 11.59 -30.79
CA SER A 267 10.61 12.84 -30.56
C SER A 267 9.85 13.28 -31.81
N ASP A 268 8.92 14.20 -31.64
CA ASP A 268 8.47 15.03 -32.76
C ASP A 268 9.63 15.85 -33.31
N ASN A 269 9.52 16.31 -34.56
CA ASN A 269 10.54 17.15 -35.17
C ASN A 269 10.49 18.55 -34.52
N LEU A 270 11.67 19.09 -34.26
CA LEU A 270 11.90 20.48 -33.91
C LEU A 270 12.40 21.23 -35.13
#